data_1d9fe57dcf3a04dc573d4940f5ba3164
#
_entry.id   1d9fe57dcf3a04dc573d4940f5ba3164
#
_cell.length_a   1.000
_cell.length_b   1.000
_cell.length_c   1.000
_cell.angle_alpha   90.00
_cell.angle_beta   90.00
_cell.angle_gamma   90.00
#
_symmetry.space_group_name_H-M   'P 1'
#
loop_
_entity.id
_entity.type
_entity.pdbx_description
1 polymer ?
#
loop_
_entity_poly.entity_id
_entity_poly.type
_entity_poly.pdbx_seq_one_letter_code
_entity_poly.pdbx_strand_id
1 'polypeptide(L)'
;MTLRDVRYRVEYVLFRLAACLIEALSVRQTVSLARFGAWVMTHVAPRRVSRYHVASENIRAAFGADLSDAQVEQHIFRMWVHLIRLVVETIQLPRKLNLRNCRESIVFRDRAEVVQVLCSGRPVFFLGGHFGSWELSVATFGMFGFPMGVVARQLDNPYLNEWFRKSREQTGHRLYSKNGGFEGMDELVRAGGHLALLVDQDAGRRGVFVDFFGKPASTFKSIALMALEYKAILVVGYGVRLPDNPLEARWAQFEIGCEEIIDTTQIVARDEVKEITQRFSAALERSIRRAPEQYFWVHRRWKTDPATRQKLKDYEAKAA
;
A
#
# COMPACT_ATOMS: atom_id res chain seq x y z
N MET A 1 -36.34 -8.51 -1.05
CA MET A 1 -34.91 -8.94 -0.99
C MET A 1 -34.51 -9.44 -2.36
N THR A 2 -33.52 -8.82 -3.00
CA THR A 2 -33.10 -9.22 -4.34
C THR A 2 -32.14 -10.43 -4.26
N LEU A 3 -31.99 -11.18 -5.39
CA LEU A 3 -30.97 -12.26 -5.47
C LEU A 3 -29.56 -11.75 -5.16
N ARG A 4 -29.27 -10.49 -5.51
CA ARG A 4 -28.01 -9.82 -5.20
C ARG A 4 -27.82 -9.63 -3.68
N ASP A 5 -28.86 -9.26 -2.97
CA ASP A 5 -28.81 -9.07 -1.51
C ASP A 5 -28.56 -10.41 -0.80
N VAL A 6 -29.19 -11.49 -1.27
CA VAL A 6 -28.97 -12.84 -0.74
C VAL A 6 -27.53 -13.25 -0.93
N ARG A 7 -26.99 -13.08 -2.16
CA ARG A 7 -25.59 -13.38 -2.48
C ARG A 7 -24.64 -12.61 -1.56
N TYR A 8 -24.83 -11.32 -1.39
CA TYR A 8 -23.96 -10.49 -0.53
C TYR A 8 -24.00 -10.93 0.94
N ARG A 9 -25.14 -11.33 1.44
CA ARG A 9 -25.25 -11.87 2.81
C ARG A 9 -24.53 -13.21 2.94
N VAL A 10 -24.68 -14.11 1.98
CA VAL A 10 -23.98 -15.40 1.96
C VAL A 10 -22.46 -15.18 1.92
N GLU A 11 -21.97 -14.34 1.00
CA GLU A 11 -20.55 -13.97 0.93
C GLU A 11 -20.04 -13.43 2.27
N TYR A 12 -20.82 -12.56 2.92
CA TYR A 12 -20.45 -12.00 4.22
C TYR A 12 -20.41 -13.04 5.33
N VAL A 13 -21.39 -13.95 5.40
CA VAL A 13 -21.41 -15.02 6.40
C VAL A 13 -20.20 -15.95 6.21
N LEU A 14 -19.93 -16.37 4.97
CA LEU A 14 -18.76 -17.19 4.65
C LEU A 14 -17.46 -16.48 5.04
N PHE A 15 -17.34 -15.19 4.72
CA PHE A 15 -16.20 -14.39 5.15
C PHE A 15 -16.06 -14.34 6.67
N ARG A 16 -17.15 -14.14 7.42
CA ARG A 16 -17.12 -14.10 8.89
C ARG A 16 -16.70 -15.44 9.51
N LEU A 17 -17.17 -16.57 8.96
CA LEU A 17 -16.74 -17.90 9.38
C LEU A 17 -15.24 -18.10 9.11
N ALA A 18 -14.78 -17.73 7.92
CA ALA A 18 -13.37 -17.79 7.58
C ALA A 18 -12.52 -16.88 8.49
N ALA A 19 -12.98 -15.64 8.76
CA ALA A 19 -12.30 -14.71 9.65
C ALA A 19 -12.16 -15.27 11.07
N CYS A 20 -13.21 -15.88 11.63
CA CYS A 20 -13.15 -16.56 12.94
C CYS A 20 -12.07 -17.66 12.98
N LEU A 21 -11.97 -18.46 11.92
CA LEU A 21 -10.93 -19.50 11.82
C LEU A 21 -9.54 -18.88 11.70
N ILE A 22 -9.40 -17.85 10.86
CA ILE A 22 -8.14 -17.13 10.65
C ILE A 22 -7.64 -16.48 11.93
N GLU A 23 -8.53 -15.87 12.72
CA GLU A 23 -8.17 -15.25 14.01
C GLU A 23 -7.56 -16.23 15.01
N ALA A 24 -7.92 -17.51 14.94
CA ALA A 24 -7.42 -18.56 15.80
C ALA A 24 -6.04 -19.10 15.38
N LEU A 25 -5.57 -18.81 14.16
CA LEU A 25 -4.32 -19.35 13.65
C LEU A 25 -3.11 -18.82 14.42
N SER A 26 -2.21 -19.74 14.77
CA SER A 26 -0.86 -19.40 15.24
C SER A 26 0.04 -18.92 14.10
N VAL A 27 1.18 -18.33 14.44
CA VAL A 27 2.18 -17.90 13.43
C VAL A 27 2.60 -19.08 12.54
N ARG A 28 2.88 -20.24 13.11
CA ARG A 28 3.25 -21.45 12.36
C ARG A 28 2.17 -21.88 11.37
N GLN A 29 0.91 -21.92 11.83
CA GLN A 29 -0.22 -22.28 10.97
C GLN A 29 -0.44 -21.23 9.86
N THR A 30 -0.31 -19.94 10.17
CA THR A 30 -0.36 -18.86 9.18
C THR A 30 0.72 -19.02 8.12
N VAL A 31 1.97 -19.29 8.51
CA VAL A 31 3.07 -19.51 7.57
C VAL A 31 2.82 -20.74 6.70
N SER A 32 2.36 -21.85 7.29
CA SER A 32 2.06 -23.08 6.55
C SER A 32 0.92 -22.88 5.55
N LEU A 33 -0.16 -22.22 5.97
CA LEU A 33 -1.28 -21.85 5.10
C LEU A 33 -0.83 -20.97 3.94
N ALA A 34 -0.01 -19.95 4.23
CA ALA A 34 0.49 -19.03 3.23
C ALA A 34 1.42 -19.73 2.22
N ARG A 35 2.30 -20.61 2.67
CA ARG A 35 3.17 -21.39 1.77
C ARG A 35 2.37 -22.35 0.88
N PHE A 36 1.38 -23.03 1.45
CA PHE A 36 0.48 -23.90 0.68
C PHE A 36 -0.31 -23.08 -0.36
N GLY A 37 -0.93 -21.99 0.04
CA GLY A 37 -1.66 -21.11 -0.89
C GLY A 37 -0.75 -20.51 -1.98
N ALA A 38 0.47 -20.10 -1.63
CA ALA A 38 1.46 -19.63 -2.59
C ALA A 38 1.86 -20.72 -3.59
N TRP A 39 2.03 -21.96 -3.11
CA TRP A 39 2.30 -23.10 -3.98
C TRP A 39 1.15 -23.32 -4.98
N VAL A 40 -0.09 -23.28 -4.51
CA VAL A 40 -1.28 -23.35 -5.38
C VAL A 40 -1.27 -22.22 -6.41
N MET A 41 -1.02 -20.98 -5.99
CA MET A 41 -1.01 -19.81 -6.89
C MET A 41 0.12 -19.88 -7.93
N THR A 42 1.26 -20.45 -7.59
CA THR A 42 2.43 -20.50 -8.48
C THR A 42 2.39 -21.69 -9.43
N HIS A 43 1.91 -22.87 -8.97
CA HIS A 43 2.04 -24.12 -9.72
C HIS A 43 0.70 -24.69 -10.23
N VAL A 44 -0.41 -24.40 -9.54
CA VAL A 44 -1.74 -25.00 -9.86
C VAL A 44 -2.66 -24.00 -10.53
N ALA A 45 -2.72 -22.77 -10.02
CA ALA A 45 -3.63 -21.77 -10.56
C ALA A 45 -3.26 -21.37 -12.01
N PRO A 46 -4.26 -21.16 -12.88
CA PRO A 46 -3.99 -20.63 -14.22
C PRO A 46 -3.16 -19.33 -14.13
N ARG A 47 -2.13 -19.20 -14.97
CA ARG A 47 -1.21 -18.03 -14.95
C ARG A 47 -1.91 -16.70 -15.13
N ARG A 48 -3.12 -16.69 -15.72
CA ARG A 48 -3.99 -15.50 -15.80
C ARG A 48 -4.54 -15.11 -14.42
N VAL A 49 -4.92 -16.07 -13.58
CA VAL A 49 -5.47 -15.86 -12.24
C VAL A 49 -4.35 -15.41 -11.30
N SER A 50 -3.21 -16.10 -11.31
CA SER A 50 -2.02 -15.73 -10.53
C SER A 50 -1.31 -14.48 -11.04
N ARG A 51 -1.73 -13.94 -12.21
CA ARG A 51 -1.06 -12.82 -12.89
C ARG A 51 0.45 -12.99 -13.06
N TYR A 52 0.87 -14.23 -13.24
CA TYR A 52 2.28 -14.64 -13.32
C TYR A 52 3.08 -13.80 -14.31
N HIS A 53 2.56 -13.60 -15.53
CA HIS A 53 3.25 -12.81 -16.56
C HIS A 53 3.49 -11.37 -16.12
N VAL A 54 2.49 -10.74 -15.50
CA VAL A 54 2.63 -9.37 -15.00
C VAL A 54 3.70 -9.28 -13.91
N ALA A 55 3.69 -10.22 -12.96
CA ALA A 55 4.70 -10.25 -11.90
C ALA A 55 6.10 -10.51 -12.47
N SER A 56 6.24 -11.45 -13.39
CA SER A 56 7.51 -11.77 -14.06
C SER A 56 8.08 -10.56 -14.82
N GLU A 57 7.24 -9.89 -15.62
CA GLU A 57 7.63 -8.68 -16.36
C GLU A 57 8.09 -7.58 -15.41
N ASN A 58 7.36 -7.35 -14.33
CA ASN A 58 7.68 -6.30 -13.35
C ASN A 58 8.98 -6.60 -12.58
N ILE A 59 9.17 -7.86 -12.14
CA ILE A 59 10.39 -8.28 -11.42
C ILE A 59 11.60 -8.13 -12.32
N ARG A 60 11.54 -8.58 -13.58
CA ARG A 60 12.62 -8.41 -14.56
C ARG A 60 12.86 -6.94 -14.90
N ALA A 61 11.78 -6.14 -14.94
CA ALA A 61 11.88 -4.70 -15.16
C ALA A 61 12.64 -4.00 -14.02
N ALA A 62 12.45 -4.44 -12.78
CA ALA A 62 13.01 -3.82 -11.58
C ALA A 62 14.42 -4.30 -11.24
N PHE A 63 14.71 -5.59 -11.46
CA PHE A 63 15.96 -6.21 -10.98
C PHE A 63 16.88 -6.73 -12.08
N GLY A 64 16.50 -6.60 -13.34
CA GLY A 64 17.29 -6.98 -14.50
C GLY A 64 16.69 -8.14 -15.29
N ALA A 65 16.98 -8.09 -16.61
CA ALA A 65 16.49 -9.11 -17.53
C ALA A 65 17.25 -10.46 -17.39
N ASP A 66 18.43 -10.43 -16.78
CA ASP A 66 19.32 -11.57 -16.62
C ASP A 66 18.90 -12.55 -15.52
N LEU A 67 17.85 -12.22 -14.76
CA LEU A 67 17.28 -13.14 -13.78
C LEU A 67 16.82 -14.44 -14.48
N SER A 68 17.30 -15.59 -13.99
CA SER A 68 16.82 -16.88 -14.48
C SER A 68 15.33 -17.06 -14.17
N ASP A 69 14.66 -17.92 -14.95
CA ASP A 69 13.23 -18.21 -14.71
C ASP A 69 13.00 -18.76 -13.30
N ALA A 70 13.90 -19.57 -12.78
CA ALA A 70 13.82 -20.09 -11.42
C ALA A 70 13.89 -18.99 -10.35
N GLN A 71 14.75 -17.98 -10.55
CA GLN A 71 14.82 -16.83 -9.64
C GLN A 71 13.54 -16.00 -9.67
N VAL A 72 13.00 -15.74 -10.85
CA VAL A 72 11.72 -15.02 -11.01
C VAL A 72 10.59 -15.80 -10.35
N GLU A 73 10.50 -17.11 -10.58
CA GLU A 73 9.46 -17.96 -9.97
C GLU A 73 9.59 -17.98 -8.43
N GLN A 74 10.79 -18.02 -7.91
CA GLN A 74 11.04 -17.92 -6.46
C GLN A 74 10.56 -16.58 -5.89
N HIS A 75 10.80 -15.47 -6.60
CA HIS A 75 10.29 -14.15 -6.20
C HIS A 75 8.76 -14.13 -6.20
N ILE A 76 8.12 -14.67 -7.25
CA ILE A 76 6.66 -14.75 -7.35
C ILE A 76 6.10 -15.62 -6.23
N PHE A 77 6.70 -16.75 -5.93
CA PHE A 77 6.29 -17.61 -4.82
C PHE A 77 6.36 -16.88 -3.48
N ARG A 78 7.49 -16.22 -3.18
CA ARG A 78 7.67 -15.45 -1.94
C ARG A 78 6.68 -14.29 -1.84
N MET A 79 6.41 -13.59 -2.95
CA MET A 79 5.38 -12.56 -3.01
C MET A 79 4.00 -13.12 -2.64
N TRP A 80 3.62 -14.29 -3.19
CA TRP A 80 2.33 -14.91 -2.84
C TRP A 80 2.28 -15.34 -1.38
N VAL A 81 3.36 -15.87 -0.82
CA VAL A 81 3.46 -16.13 0.63
C VAL A 81 3.19 -14.86 1.42
N HIS A 82 3.84 -13.75 1.02
CA HIS A 82 3.63 -12.46 1.67
C HIS A 82 2.18 -11.99 1.57
N LEU A 83 1.58 -11.99 0.38
CA LEU A 83 0.22 -11.48 0.17
C LEU A 83 -0.84 -12.28 0.94
N ILE A 84 -0.71 -13.60 1.01
CA ILE A 84 -1.63 -14.43 1.78
C ILE A 84 -1.46 -14.16 3.28
N ARG A 85 -0.22 -14.03 3.75
CA ARG A 85 0.05 -13.64 5.15
C ARG A 85 -0.52 -12.26 5.45
N LEU A 86 -0.35 -11.30 4.57
CA LEU A 86 -0.89 -9.95 4.74
C LEU A 86 -2.41 -9.98 4.95
N VAL A 87 -3.15 -10.77 4.17
CA VAL A 87 -4.60 -10.93 4.37
C VAL A 87 -4.91 -11.53 5.75
N VAL A 88 -4.22 -12.59 6.15
CA VAL A 88 -4.40 -13.23 7.46
C VAL A 88 -4.09 -12.24 8.58
N GLU A 89 -2.96 -11.56 8.50
CA GLU A 89 -2.48 -10.60 9.50
C GLU A 89 -3.41 -9.37 9.59
N THR A 90 -3.96 -8.90 8.47
CA THR A 90 -4.95 -7.81 8.46
C THR A 90 -6.25 -8.21 9.20
N ILE A 91 -6.71 -9.45 9.02
CA ILE A 91 -7.89 -9.96 9.76
C ILE A 91 -7.58 -10.10 11.26
N GLN A 92 -6.38 -10.56 11.60
CA GLN A 92 -5.94 -10.73 12.98
C GLN A 92 -5.61 -9.42 13.70
N LEU A 93 -5.30 -8.35 12.95
CA LEU A 93 -4.76 -7.09 13.45
C LEU A 93 -5.54 -6.49 14.62
N PRO A 94 -6.89 -6.32 14.58
CA PRO A 94 -7.65 -5.72 15.66
C PRO A 94 -7.56 -6.48 16.99
N ARG A 95 -7.32 -7.80 16.92
CA ARG A 95 -7.23 -8.67 18.08
C ARG A 95 -5.80 -8.84 18.59
N LYS A 96 -4.84 -8.88 17.68
CA LYS A 96 -3.44 -9.21 17.98
C LYS A 96 -2.59 -8.01 18.34
N LEU A 97 -2.96 -6.80 17.87
CA LEU A 97 -2.19 -5.58 18.09
C LEU A 97 -2.96 -4.57 18.94
N ASN A 98 -2.33 -4.12 20.03
CA ASN A 98 -2.82 -3.06 20.89
C ASN A 98 -1.64 -2.35 21.59
N LEU A 99 -1.89 -1.24 22.29
CA LEU A 99 -0.83 -0.47 22.97
C LEU A 99 -0.02 -1.26 24.00
N ARG A 100 -0.59 -2.33 24.60
CA ARG A 100 0.11 -3.12 25.61
C ARG A 100 1.17 -4.04 25.02
N ASN A 101 0.93 -4.55 23.80
CA ASN A 101 1.80 -5.53 23.16
C ASN A 101 2.51 -5.01 21.90
N CYS A 102 2.30 -3.76 21.52
CA CYS A 102 2.87 -3.21 20.29
C CYS A 102 4.42 -3.29 20.28
N ARG A 103 5.08 -3.17 21.43
CA ARG A 103 6.54 -3.30 21.53
C ARG A 103 7.06 -4.71 21.23
N GLU A 104 6.23 -5.74 21.38
CA GLU A 104 6.59 -7.12 21.03
C GLU A 104 6.48 -7.36 19.52
N SER A 105 5.61 -6.60 18.86
CA SER A 105 5.25 -6.80 17.45
C SER A 105 5.82 -5.73 16.51
N ILE A 106 6.23 -4.56 17.02
CA ILE A 106 6.65 -3.44 16.18
C ILE A 106 7.98 -2.88 16.67
N VAL A 107 8.94 -2.82 15.76
CA VAL A 107 10.18 -2.06 15.88
C VAL A 107 10.01 -0.75 15.12
N PHE A 108 10.21 0.39 15.77
CA PHE A 108 10.15 1.70 15.14
C PHE A 108 11.56 2.18 14.79
N ARG A 109 11.75 2.51 13.51
CA ARG A 109 12.95 3.18 13.01
C ARG A 109 12.65 4.66 12.74
N ASP A 110 13.57 5.54 13.14
CA ASP A 110 13.53 7.00 12.89
C ASP A 110 12.23 7.67 13.37
N ARG A 111 11.64 7.13 14.45
CA ARG A 111 10.35 7.59 14.98
C ARG A 111 10.34 9.03 15.48
N ALA A 112 11.48 9.52 15.99
CA ALA A 112 11.55 10.84 16.61
C ALA A 112 11.25 11.96 15.60
N GLU A 113 11.85 11.88 14.42
CA GLU A 113 11.62 12.84 13.33
C GLU A 113 10.18 12.80 12.83
N VAL A 114 9.61 11.59 12.65
CA VAL A 114 8.22 11.43 12.23
C VAL A 114 7.25 12.01 13.26
N VAL A 115 7.46 11.78 14.57
CA VAL A 115 6.63 12.35 15.62
C VAL A 115 6.77 13.87 15.65
N GLN A 116 7.97 14.42 15.50
CA GLN A 116 8.18 15.86 15.41
C GLN A 116 7.40 16.48 14.25
N VAL A 117 7.41 15.84 13.08
CA VAL A 117 6.65 16.28 11.90
C VAL A 117 5.15 16.23 12.17
N LEU A 118 4.64 15.14 12.78
CA LEU A 118 3.23 15.00 13.14
C LEU A 118 2.75 16.06 14.13
N CYS A 119 3.62 16.50 15.03
CA CYS A 119 3.33 17.52 16.03
C CYS A 119 3.62 18.95 15.54
N SER A 120 4.00 19.15 14.27
CA SER A 120 4.37 20.46 13.72
C SER A 120 3.19 21.42 13.51
N GLY A 121 1.95 20.95 13.61
CA GLY A 121 0.74 21.71 13.28
C GLY A 121 0.45 21.81 11.77
N ARG A 122 1.30 21.26 10.92
CA ARG A 122 1.12 21.22 9.48
C ARG A 122 0.46 19.91 9.05
N PRO A 123 -0.30 19.89 7.93
CA PRO A 123 -0.78 18.64 7.35
C PRO A 123 0.38 17.72 6.99
N VAL A 124 0.24 16.43 7.29
CA VAL A 124 1.22 15.41 6.93
C VAL A 124 0.57 14.38 6.02
N PHE A 125 1.16 14.11 4.87
CA PHE A 125 0.73 13.05 3.99
C PHE A 125 1.69 11.88 4.09
N PHE A 126 1.20 10.78 4.68
CA PHE A 126 1.91 9.51 4.73
C PHE A 126 1.78 8.82 3.39
N LEU A 127 2.89 8.67 2.70
CA LEU A 127 2.97 8.01 1.41
C LEU A 127 3.57 6.63 1.59
N GLY A 128 2.88 5.64 1.08
CA GLY A 128 3.36 4.26 1.04
C GLY A 128 3.07 3.61 -0.30
N GLY A 129 3.48 2.37 -0.46
CA GLY A 129 3.11 1.52 -1.57
C GLY A 129 2.32 0.30 -1.10
N HIS A 130 1.86 -0.50 -2.06
CA HIS A 130 1.37 -1.85 -1.78
C HIS A 130 2.57 -2.75 -1.44
N PHE A 131 3.29 -2.37 -0.39
CA PHE A 131 4.54 -2.93 0.09
C PHE A 131 4.48 -3.17 1.59
N GLY A 132 4.94 -4.34 2.02
CA GLY A 132 4.88 -4.75 3.42
C GLY A 132 3.45 -4.79 3.96
N SER A 133 3.24 -4.37 5.21
CA SER A 133 1.94 -4.32 5.86
C SER A 133 1.45 -2.88 6.01
N TRP A 134 0.91 -2.32 4.94
CA TRP A 134 0.35 -0.95 4.94
C TRP A 134 -0.84 -0.79 5.88
N GLU A 135 -1.67 -1.82 6.06
CA GLU A 135 -2.81 -1.77 7.00
C GLU A 135 -2.31 -1.65 8.45
N LEU A 136 -1.27 -2.41 8.82
CA LEU A 136 -0.65 -2.33 10.14
C LEU A 136 0.00 -0.97 10.36
N SER A 137 0.69 -0.43 9.37
CA SER A 137 1.33 0.90 9.48
C SER A 137 0.30 1.97 9.80
N VAL A 138 -0.81 2.03 9.03
CA VAL A 138 -1.89 2.99 9.27
C VAL A 138 -2.51 2.78 10.65
N ALA A 139 -2.91 1.54 11.00
CA ALA A 139 -3.51 1.24 12.30
C ALA A 139 -2.61 1.64 13.49
N THR A 140 -1.30 1.50 13.34
CA THR A 140 -0.32 1.88 14.35
C THR A 140 -0.36 3.38 14.64
N PHE A 141 -0.39 4.23 13.63
CA PHE A 141 -0.49 5.68 13.84
C PHE A 141 -1.76 6.07 14.59
N GLY A 142 -2.90 5.47 14.23
CA GLY A 142 -4.16 5.72 14.93
C GLY A 142 -4.11 5.28 16.41
N MET A 143 -3.52 4.12 16.71
CA MET A 143 -3.34 3.66 18.09
C MET A 143 -2.51 4.63 18.95
N PHE A 144 -1.54 5.32 18.36
CA PHE A 144 -0.71 6.32 19.05
C PHE A 144 -1.32 7.73 19.07
N GLY A 145 -2.59 7.89 18.65
CA GLY A 145 -3.30 9.16 18.71
C GLY A 145 -3.07 10.07 17.52
N PHE A 146 -2.59 9.54 16.40
CA PHE A 146 -2.44 10.26 15.13
C PHE A 146 -3.43 9.72 14.08
N PRO A 147 -4.74 10.03 14.21
CA PRO A 147 -5.73 9.59 13.23
C PRO A 147 -5.50 10.25 11.87
N MET A 148 -5.80 9.52 10.80
CA MET A 148 -5.58 9.96 9.42
C MET A 148 -6.84 9.79 8.58
N GLY A 149 -6.93 10.59 7.53
CA GLY A 149 -7.81 10.31 6.41
C GLY A 149 -7.20 9.23 5.52
N VAL A 150 -7.90 8.15 5.28
CA VAL A 150 -7.46 7.04 4.42
C VAL A 150 -8.32 7.02 3.16
N VAL A 151 -7.70 7.11 1.99
CA VAL A 151 -8.42 7.02 0.72
C VAL A 151 -8.52 5.57 0.29
N ALA A 152 -9.74 5.04 0.20
CA ALA A 152 -9.98 3.67 -0.20
C ALA A 152 -11.13 3.55 -1.22
N ARG A 153 -11.05 2.53 -2.07
CA ARG A 153 -12.18 2.16 -2.91
C ARG A 153 -13.22 1.40 -2.07
N GLN A 154 -14.48 1.76 -2.24
CA GLN A 154 -15.58 1.00 -1.65
C GLN A 154 -15.68 -0.39 -2.29
N LEU A 155 -15.96 -1.40 -1.46
CA LEU A 155 -16.23 -2.75 -1.93
C LEU A 155 -17.67 -2.86 -2.44
N ASP A 156 -17.86 -3.69 -3.47
CA ASP A 156 -19.19 -3.88 -4.08
C ASP A 156 -20.20 -4.54 -3.11
N ASN A 157 -19.73 -5.40 -2.21
CA ASN A 157 -20.53 -6.00 -1.15
C ASN A 157 -20.61 -5.03 0.05
N PRO A 158 -21.79 -4.46 0.37
CA PRO A 158 -21.92 -3.45 1.42
C PRO A 158 -21.60 -3.98 2.83
N TYR A 159 -21.86 -5.26 3.08
CA TYR A 159 -21.57 -5.88 4.39
C TYR A 159 -20.05 -6.04 4.61
N LEU A 160 -19.32 -6.47 3.59
CA LEU A 160 -17.87 -6.53 3.62
C LEU A 160 -17.27 -5.12 3.73
N ASN A 161 -17.80 -4.18 2.95
CA ASN A 161 -17.36 -2.78 2.98
C ASN A 161 -17.50 -2.19 4.39
N GLU A 162 -18.65 -2.42 5.05
CA GLU A 162 -18.89 -1.95 6.41
C GLU A 162 -17.96 -2.61 7.43
N TRP A 163 -17.65 -3.90 7.27
CA TRP A 163 -16.71 -4.60 8.15
C TRP A 163 -15.30 -4.00 8.05
N PHE A 164 -14.78 -3.79 6.83
CA PHE A 164 -13.47 -3.18 6.62
C PHE A 164 -13.45 -1.72 7.06
N ARG A 165 -14.53 -0.98 6.84
CA ARG A 165 -14.66 0.40 7.33
C ARG A 165 -14.51 0.44 8.85
N LYS A 166 -15.31 -0.34 9.57
CA LYS A 166 -15.26 -0.41 11.03
C LYS A 166 -13.90 -0.83 11.55
N SER A 167 -13.26 -1.80 10.92
CA SER A 167 -11.91 -2.25 11.29
C SER A 167 -10.87 -1.14 11.24
N ARG A 168 -10.91 -0.29 10.21
CA ARG A 168 -9.98 0.85 10.07
C ARG A 168 -10.33 2.02 10.98
N GLU A 169 -11.63 2.27 11.17
CA GLU A 169 -12.10 3.38 12.02
C GLU A 169 -11.92 3.10 13.53
N GLN A 170 -11.70 1.86 13.95
CA GLN A 170 -11.44 1.49 15.36
C GLN A 170 -10.23 2.25 15.96
N THR A 171 -9.29 2.64 15.13
CA THR A 171 -8.11 3.41 15.54
C THR A 171 -8.24 4.90 15.26
N GLY A 172 -9.48 5.39 15.01
CA GLY A 172 -9.80 6.81 14.83
C GLY A 172 -9.62 7.34 13.41
N HIS A 173 -9.23 6.49 12.46
CA HIS A 173 -9.10 6.90 11.05
C HIS A 173 -10.45 7.22 10.43
N ARG A 174 -10.45 8.12 9.43
CA ARG A 174 -11.62 8.41 8.59
C ARG A 174 -11.39 7.89 7.19
N LEU A 175 -12.37 7.13 6.66
CA LEU A 175 -12.28 6.63 5.29
C LEU A 175 -12.96 7.60 4.32
N TYR A 176 -12.22 7.96 3.29
CA TYR A 176 -12.71 8.76 2.17
C TYR A 176 -12.83 7.91 0.93
N SER A 177 -13.96 8.03 0.23
CA SER A 177 -14.16 7.37 -1.05
C SER A 177 -13.28 8.00 -2.12
N LYS A 178 -12.64 7.19 -2.95
CA LYS A 178 -11.92 7.67 -4.14
C LYS A 178 -12.82 8.46 -5.11
N ASN A 179 -14.13 8.17 -5.09
CA ASN A 179 -15.13 8.84 -5.91
C ASN A 179 -16.02 9.69 -4.98
N GLY A 180 -15.87 11.02 -5.00
CA GLY A 180 -16.71 11.95 -4.27
C GLY A 180 -16.31 12.22 -2.80
N GLY A 181 -15.17 11.73 -2.33
CA GLY A 181 -14.67 12.02 -0.97
C GLY A 181 -13.75 13.25 -0.88
N PHE A 182 -13.67 14.07 -1.93
CA PHE A 182 -12.70 15.18 -1.99
C PHE A 182 -13.02 16.29 -0.98
N GLU A 183 -14.28 16.69 -0.84
CA GLU A 183 -14.69 17.77 0.06
C GLU A 183 -14.31 17.49 1.53
N GLY A 184 -14.69 16.32 2.04
CA GLY A 184 -14.34 15.95 3.41
C GLY A 184 -12.84 15.75 3.65
N MET A 185 -12.09 15.38 2.62
CA MET A 185 -10.63 15.28 2.66
C MET A 185 -10.00 16.69 2.66
N ASP A 186 -10.54 17.63 1.88
CA ASP A 186 -10.13 19.02 1.86
C ASP A 186 -10.32 19.69 3.23
N GLU A 187 -11.50 19.52 3.84
CA GLU A 187 -11.78 19.99 5.19
C GLU A 187 -10.79 19.44 6.23
N LEU A 188 -10.51 18.12 6.17
CA LEU A 188 -9.56 17.51 7.08
C LEU A 188 -8.16 18.13 6.96
N VAL A 189 -7.68 18.30 5.72
CA VAL A 189 -6.33 18.83 5.48
C VAL A 189 -6.23 20.31 5.86
N ARG A 190 -7.24 21.11 5.56
CA ARG A 190 -7.32 22.53 5.98
C ARG A 190 -7.31 22.70 7.50
N ALA A 191 -7.89 21.73 8.21
CA ALA A 191 -7.85 21.70 9.68
C ALA A 191 -6.50 21.19 10.26
N GLY A 192 -5.47 20.98 9.43
CA GLY A 192 -4.17 20.45 9.85
C GLY A 192 -4.13 18.92 10.00
N GLY A 193 -5.17 18.22 9.57
CA GLY A 193 -5.25 16.76 9.65
C GLY A 193 -4.32 16.05 8.66
N HIS A 194 -4.11 14.76 8.90
CA HIS A 194 -3.15 13.94 8.16
C HIS A 194 -3.85 13.00 7.17
N LEU A 195 -3.17 12.64 6.08
CA LEU A 195 -3.65 11.68 5.08
C LEU A 195 -2.70 10.48 4.97
N ALA A 196 -3.25 9.31 4.70
CA ALA A 196 -2.50 8.11 4.31
C ALA A 196 -2.88 7.69 2.89
N LEU A 197 -1.88 7.62 2.00
CA LEU A 197 -2.06 7.42 0.58
C LEU A 197 -1.11 6.33 0.05
N LEU A 198 -1.63 5.43 -0.80
CA LEU A 198 -0.82 4.49 -1.56
C LEU A 198 -0.56 5.07 -2.96
N VAL A 199 0.73 5.25 -3.30
CA VAL A 199 1.15 6.08 -4.44
C VAL A 199 1.79 5.32 -5.60
N ASP A 200 1.87 4.00 -5.52
CA ASP A 200 2.64 3.11 -6.40
C ASP A 200 1.89 2.55 -7.62
N GLN A 201 0.64 2.95 -7.83
CA GLN A 201 -0.12 2.48 -8.98
C GLN A 201 0.07 3.37 -10.21
N ASP A 202 -0.14 2.78 -11.41
CA ASP A 202 -0.12 3.52 -12.67
C ASP A 202 -1.24 4.57 -12.71
N ALA A 203 -0.86 5.83 -12.93
CA ALA A 203 -1.79 6.96 -12.98
C ALA A 203 -2.41 7.18 -14.38
N GLY A 204 -2.08 6.33 -15.32
CA GLY A 204 -2.57 6.44 -16.69
C GLY A 204 -2.03 7.69 -17.41
N ARG A 205 -2.78 8.16 -18.41
CA ARG A 205 -2.35 9.24 -19.31
C ARG A 205 -2.19 10.61 -18.62
N ARG A 206 -2.86 10.85 -17.50
CA ARG A 206 -2.87 12.12 -16.76
C ARG A 206 -1.75 12.22 -15.72
N GLY A 207 -1.00 11.14 -15.50
CA GLY A 207 0.13 11.11 -14.58
C GLY A 207 1.33 11.91 -15.04
N VAL A 208 2.28 12.16 -14.16
CA VAL A 208 3.63 12.62 -14.49
C VAL A 208 4.55 11.40 -14.57
N PHE A 209 5.47 11.42 -15.54
CA PHE A 209 6.45 10.36 -15.67
C PHE A 209 7.67 10.68 -14.81
N VAL A 210 7.98 9.75 -13.93
CA VAL A 210 9.17 9.76 -13.07
C VAL A 210 9.89 8.42 -13.19
N ASP A 211 11.15 8.41 -12.82
CA ASP A 211 11.91 7.18 -12.76
C ASP A 211 11.44 6.30 -11.59
N PHE A 212 11.26 5.01 -11.85
CA PHE A 212 10.97 3.99 -10.86
C PHE A 212 11.63 2.69 -11.30
N PHE A 213 12.64 2.25 -10.58
CA PHE A 213 13.52 1.14 -10.95
C PHE A 213 14.20 1.32 -12.32
N GLY A 214 14.70 2.53 -12.62
CA GLY A 214 15.38 2.85 -13.87
C GLY A 214 14.44 2.91 -15.09
N LYS A 215 13.12 2.92 -14.89
CA LYS A 215 12.12 2.97 -15.97
C LYS A 215 11.09 4.08 -15.74
N PRO A 216 10.68 4.80 -16.78
CA PRO A 216 9.65 5.83 -16.66
C PRO A 216 8.30 5.21 -16.28
N ALA A 217 7.74 5.66 -15.16
CA ALA A 217 6.47 5.18 -14.64
C ALA A 217 5.49 6.35 -14.46
N SER A 218 4.28 6.22 -15.01
CA SER A 218 3.23 7.21 -14.81
C SER A 218 2.75 7.22 -13.37
N THR A 219 2.86 8.37 -12.70
CA THR A 219 2.60 8.51 -11.27
C THR A 219 1.60 9.64 -11.00
N PHE A 220 0.80 9.53 -9.93
CA PHE A 220 -0.25 10.49 -9.60
C PHE A 220 0.33 11.85 -9.20
N LYS A 221 0.21 12.84 -10.07
CA LYS A 221 0.64 14.24 -9.82
C LYS A 221 -0.25 14.97 -8.81
N SER A 222 -1.48 14.51 -8.60
CA SER A 222 -2.44 15.14 -7.68
C SER A 222 -1.93 15.16 -6.24
N ILE A 223 -1.09 14.22 -5.86
CA ILE A 223 -0.49 14.14 -4.52
C ILE A 223 0.48 15.31 -4.31
N ALA A 224 1.38 15.54 -5.26
CA ALA A 224 2.32 16.66 -5.21
C ALA A 224 1.60 18.00 -5.29
N LEU A 225 0.59 18.14 -6.18
CA LEU A 225 -0.22 19.34 -6.29
C LEU A 225 -0.92 19.67 -4.97
N MET A 226 -1.59 18.71 -4.37
CA MET A 226 -2.26 18.86 -3.09
C MET A 226 -1.28 19.18 -1.96
N ALA A 227 -0.12 18.52 -1.95
CA ALA A 227 0.91 18.78 -0.95
C ALA A 227 1.49 20.21 -1.04
N LEU A 228 1.69 20.74 -2.23
CA LEU A 228 2.11 22.13 -2.45
C LEU A 228 1.03 23.12 -2.02
N GLU A 229 -0.23 22.88 -2.39
CA GLU A 229 -1.38 23.74 -2.05
C GLU A 229 -1.53 23.92 -0.54
N TYR A 230 -1.46 22.81 0.21
CA TYR A 230 -1.63 22.83 1.68
C TYR A 230 -0.30 23.00 2.45
N LYS A 231 0.82 23.22 1.74
CA LYS A 231 2.16 23.26 2.35
C LYS A 231 2.42 22.06 3.26
N ALA A 232 1.93 20.89 2.83
CA ALA A 232 2.01 19.65 3.60
C ALA A 232 3.45 19.11 3.64
N ILE A 233 3.75 18.35 4.67
CA ILE A 233 4.97 17.55 4.75
C ILE A 233 4.65 16.13 4.29
N LEU A 234 5.45 15.60 3.39
CA LEU A 234 5.31 14.21 2.93
C LEU A 234 6.24 13.31 3.72
N VAL A 235 5.70 12.24 4.28
CA VAL A 235 6.46 11.20 4.98
C VAL A 235 6.34 9.91 4.16
N VAL A 236 7.41 9.52 3.50
CA VAL A 236 7.45 8.26 2.76
C VAL A 236 7.83 7.15 3.72
N GLY A 237 6.85 6.34 4.11
CA GLY A 237 7.01 5.32 5.13
C GLY A 237 6.79 3.89 4.63
N TYR A 238 7.20 2.95 5.44
CA TYR A 238 7.03 1.52 5.17
C TYR A 238 6.73 0.74 6.45
N GLY A 239 6.11 -0.44 6.28
CA GLY A 239 5.91 -1.42 7.35
C GLY A 239 6.32 -2.80 6.88
N VAL A 240 7.58 -3.18 7.06
CA VAL A 240 8.15 -4.45 6.58
C VAL A 240 7.99 -5.53 7.64
N ARG A 241 7.51 -6.71 7.23
CA ARG A 241 7.51 -7.88 8.11
C ARG A 241 8.93 -8.38 8.29
N LEU A 242 9.34 -8.52 9.55
CA LEU A 242 10.62 -9.09 9.93
C LEU A 242 10.61 -10.64 9.79
N PRO A 243 11.79 -11.28 9.72
CA PRO A 243 11.89 -12.74 9.75
C PRO A 243 11.16 -13.32 10.97
N ASP A 244 10.44 -14.43 10.75
CA ASP A 244 9.71 -15.09 11.83
C ASP A 244 10.66 -15.68 12.88
N ASN A 245 10.36 -15.44 14.14
CA ASN A 245 10.87 -16.23 15.25
C ASN A 245 9.73 -17.07 15.85
N PRO A 246 9.42 -18.25 15.27
CA PRO A 246 8.24 -19.03 15.65
C PRO A 246 8.33 -19.64 17.06
N LEU A 247 9.48 -19.54 17.72
CA LEU A 247 9.68 -20.06 19.08
C LEU A 247 9.30 -19.01 20.15
N GLU A 248 9.44 -17.73 19.83
CA GLU A 248 9.28 -16.63 20.80
C GLU A 248 8.11 -15.71 20.47
N ALA A 249 7.79 -15.52 19.18
CA ALA A 249 6.80 -14.56 18.76
C ALA A 249 5.37 -15.08 18.92
N ARG A 250 4.55 -14.35 19.65
CA ARG A 250 3.10 -14.58 19.76
C ARG A 250 2.34 -14.21 18.50
N TRP A 251 2.91 -13.31 17.68
CA TRP A 251 2.41 -12.84 16.39
C TRP A 251 3.57 -12.42 15.49
N ALA A 252 3.28 -12.05 14.23
CA ALA A 252 4.27 -11.52 13.31
C ALA A 252 4.90 -10.23 13.85
N GLN A 253 6.18 -10.04 13.55
CA GLN A 253 6.93 -8.84 13.90
C GLN A 253 7.16 -7.97 12.68
N PHE A 254 7.15 -6.65 12.87
CA PHE A 254 7.26 -5.66 11.79
C PHE A 254 8.23 -4.55 12.19
N GLU A 255 8.95 -4.04 11.20
CA GLU A 255 9.65 -2.76 11.31
C GLU A 255 8.80 -1.69 10.61
N ILE A 256 8.45 -0.64 11.33
CA ILE A 256 7.83 0.57 10.77
C ILE A 256 8.89 1.66 10.75
N GLY A 257 9.13 2.24 9.58
CA GLY A 257 10.14 3.27 9.40
C GLY A 257 9.73 4.33 8.39
N CYS A 258 10.55 5.38 8.35
CA CYS A 258 10.50 6.45 7.37
C CYS A 258 11.71 6.36 6.46
N GLU A 259 11.51 6.42 5.16
CA GLU A 259 12.58 6.42 4.18
C GLU A 259 13.00 7.83 3.80
N GLU A 260 12.03 8.75 3.78
CA GLU A 260 12.28 10.16 3.44
C GLU A 260 11.17 11.06 3.97
N ILE A 261 11.55 12.24 4.46
CA ILE A 261 10.65 13.35 4.79
C ILE A 261 10.88 14.45 3.76
N ILE A 262 9.80 14.89 3.09
CA ILE A 262 9.86 15.92 2.05
C ILE A 262 9.03 17.11 2.53
N ASP A 263 9.69 18.21 2.88
CA ASP A 263 9.03 19.48 3.16
C ASP A 263 8.77 20.22 1.85
N THR A 264 7.50 20.34 1.47
CA THR A 264 7.13 20.98 0.20
C THR A 264 7.46 22.46 0.14
N THR A 265 7.62 23.15 1.28
CA THR A 265 8.01 24.56 1.33
C THR A 265 9.50 24.79 1.06
N GLN A 266 10.30 23.73 1.07
CA GLN A 266 11.75 23.77 0.83
C GLN A 266 12.12 23.31 -0.58
N ILE A 267 11.14 22.95 -1.41
CA ILE A 267 11.38 22.51 -2.77
C ILE A 267 11.69 23.73 -3.64
N VAL A 268 12.86 23.69 -4.29
CA VAL A 268 13.28 24.69 -5.28
C VAL A 268 13.59 23.94 -6.56
N ALA A 269 12.64 23.89 -7.49
CA ALA A 269 12.79 23.21 -8.76
C ALA A 269 11.96 23.92 -9.85
N ARG A 270 12.38 23.81 -11.12
CA ARG A 270 11.62 24.34 -12.26
C ARG A 270 10.23 23.68 -12.40
N ASP A 271 10.13 22.40 -12.05
CA ASP A 271 8.88 21.61 -12.00
C ASP A 271 8.80 20.92 -10.64
N GLU A 272 8.25 21.65 -9.66
CA GLU A 272 8.13 21.20 -8.29
C GLU A 272 7.26 19.93 -8.17
N VAL A 273 6.23 19.82 -9.01
CA VAL A 273 5.33 18.64 -9.03
C VAL A 273 6.11 17.41 -9.46
N LYS A 274 6.94 17.53 -10.48
CA LYS A 274 7.77 16.42 -10.95
C LYS A 274 8.84 16.06 -9.92
N GLU A 275 9.49 17.05 -9.33
CA GLU A 275 10.53 16.86 -8.32
C GLU A 275 9.98 16.12 -7.09
N ILE A 276 8.88 16.59 -6.52
CA ILE A 276 8.23 15.94 -5.37
C ILE A 276 7.83 14.51 -5.74
N THR A 277 7.24 14.31 -6.93
CA THR A 277 6.81 12.99 -7.39
C THR A 277 8.00 12.05 -7.59
N GLN A 278 9.11 12.54 -8.11
CA GLN A 278 10.33 11.77 -8.26
C GLN A 278 10.92 11.38 -6.92
N ARG A 279 10.98 12.30 -5.96
CA ARG A 279 11.53 12.05 -4.61
C ARG A 279 10.75 10.96 -3.89
N PHE A 280 9.42 11.09 -3.79
CA PHE A 280 8.66 10.06 -3.09
C PHE A 280 8.67 8.70 -3.81
N SER A 281 8.77 8.69 -5.15
CA SER A 281 8.88 7.45 -5.92
C SER A 281 10.22 6.76 -5.69
N ALA A 282 11.31 7.52 -5.66
CA ALA A 282 12.65 7.00 -5.35
C ALA A 282 12.76 6.50 -3.90
N ALA A 283 12.15 7.19 -2.94
CA ALA A 283 12.08 6.73 -1.54
C ALA A 283 11.31 5.41 -1.43
N LEU A 284 10.17 5.30 -2.11
CA LEU A 284 9.41 4.06 -2.13
C LEU A 284 10.22 2.91 -2.78
N GLU A 285 10.95 3.18 -3.87
CA GLU A 285 11.84 2.20 -4.50
C GLU A 285 12.89 1.69 -3.51
N ARG A 286 13.56 2.60 -2.77
CA ARG A 286 14.54 2.23 -1.74
C ARG A 286 13.92 1.32 -0.68
N SER A 287 12.69 1.63 -0.24
CA SER A 287 11.94 0.76 0.69
C SER A 287 11.71 -0.63 0.12
N ILE A 288 11.23 -0.73 -1.13
CA ILE A 288 10.95 -2.01 -1.80
C ILE A 288 12.22 -2.86 -1.97
N ARG A 289 13.36 -2.24 -2.26
CA ARG A 289 14.64 -2.94 -2.41
C ARG A 289 15.11 -3.66 -1.13
N ARG A 290 14.61 -3.27 0.05
CA ARG A 290 14.93 -3.93 1.34
C ARG A 290 14.26 -5.30 1.48
N ALA A 291 13.03 -5.46 0.95
CA ALA A 291 12.26 -6.70 1.04
C ALA A 291 11.38 -6.87 -0.22
N PRO A 292 11.99 -7.10 -1.39
CA PRO A 292 11.28 -7.09 -2.68
C PRO A 292 10.18 -8.13 -2.77
N GLU A 293 10.26 -9.23 -2.03
CA GLU A 293 9.21 -10.25 -1.93
C GLU A 293 7.94 -9.73 -1.22
N GLN A 294 8.01 -8.59 -0.53
CA GLN A 294 6.86 -7.98 0.14
C GLN A 294 6.17 -6.90 -0.70
N TYR A 295 6.51 -6.75 -1.96
CA TYR A 295 5.87 -5.81 -2.87
C TYR A 295 4.84 -6.48 -3.78
N PHE A 296 3.79 -5.73 -4.13
CA PHE A 296 2.66 -6.20 -4.94
C PHE A 296 2.98 -6.22 -6.44
N TRP A 297 3.91 -7.10 -6.87
CA TRP A 297 4.38 -7.19 -8.27
C TRP A 297 3.29 -7.54 -9.28
N VAL A 298 2.13 -8.00 -8.88
CA VAL A 298 1.01 -8.33 -9.78
C VAL A 298 0.25 -7.12 -10.31
N HIS A 299 0.60 -5.88 -9.92
CA HIS A 299 0.06 -4.66 -10.50
C HIS A 299 0.86 -4.24 -11.74
N ARG A 300 0.17 -3.79 -12.82
CA ARG A 300 0.83 -3.30 -14.04
C ARG A 300 1.36 -1.87 -13.84
N ARG A 301 2.48 -1.74 -13.12
CA ARG A 301 3.07 -0.44 -12.75
C ARG A 301 3.50 0.38 -13.97
N TRP A 302 4.02 -0.27 -15.00
CA TRP A 302 4.48 0.35 -16.24
C TRP A 302 3.49 0.14 -17.41
N LYS A 303 2.18 0.14 -17.13
CA LYS A 303 1.13 -0.02 -18.14
C LYS A 303 1.10 1.14 -19.12
N THR A 304 1.29 2.36 -18.64
CA THR A 304 1.27 3.57 -19.47
C THR A 304 2.68 3.87 -19.96
N ASP A 305 2.87 3.81 -21.28
CA ASP A 305 4.14 4.09 -21.93
C ASP A 305 4.20 5.57 -22.36
N PRO A 306 5.34 6.28 -22.12
CA PRO A 306 5.57 7.64 -22.59
C PRO A 306 5.39 7.81 -24.09
N ALA A 307 5.85 6.87 -24.91
CA ALA A 307 5.74 6.94 -26.37
C ALA A 307 4.29 6.88 -26.84
N THR A 308 3.46 6.04 -26.21
CA THR A 308 2.01 5.98 -26.49
C THR A 308 1.32 7.29 -26.12
N ARG A 309 1.73 7.93 -25.01
CA ARG A 309 1.21 9.25 -24.62
C ARG A 309 1.54 10.33 -25.63
N GLN A 310 2.77 10.35 -26.15
CA GLN A 310 3.20 11.35 -27.13
C GLN A 310 2.41 11.20 -28.44
N LYS A 311 2.29 10.00 -28.97
CA LYS A 311 1.50 9.74 -30.19
C LYS A 311 0.06 10.25 -30.09
N LEU A 312 -0.57 10.13 -28.93
CA LEU A 312 -1.94 10.61 -28.70
C LEU A 312 -2.01 12.13 -28.64
N LYS A 313 -1.05 12.80 -28.00
CA LYS A 313 -0.97 14.26 -28.00
C LYS A 313 -0.79 14.80 -29.42
N ASP A 314 0.06 14.16 -30.21
CA ASP A 314 0.30 14.52 -31.60
C ASP A 314 -0.94 14.32 -32.47
N TYR A 315 -1.75 13.30 -32.19
CA TYR A 315 -3.02 13.06 -32.84
C TYR A 315 -4.08 14.11 -32.45
N GLU A 316 -4.22 14.40 -31.15
CA GLU A 316 -5.15 15.42 -30.62
C GLU A 316 -4.78 16.82 -31.16
N ALA A 317 -3.48 17.15 -31.25
CA ALA A 317 -3.00 18.42 -31.80
C ALA A 317 -3.22 18.55 -33.34
N LYS A 318 -3.29 17.42 -34.05
CA LYS A 318 -3.60 17.40 -35.51
C LYS A 318 -5.11 17.44 -35.78
N ALA A 319 -5.94 17.10 -34.79
CA ALA A 319 -7.39 17.05 -34.91
C ALA A 319 -8.06 18.36 -34.42
N ALA A 320 -7.32 19.22 -33.75
CA ALA A 320 -7.73 20.58 -33.31
C ALA A 320 -7.26 21.63 -34.29
#